data_f84d0e693f6cd460a33c5b1ad399ecf7
#
_entry.id   f84d0e693f6cd460a33c5b1ad399ecf7
#
_cell.length_a   1.000
_cell.length_b   1.000
_cell.length_c   1.000
_cell.angle_alpha   90.00
_cell.angle_beta   90.00
_cell.angle_gamma   90.00
#
_symmetry.space_group_name_H-M   'P 1'
#
loop_
_entity.id
_entity.type
_entity.pdbx_description
1 polymer ?
#
loop_
_entity_poly.entity_id
_entity_poly.type
_entity_poly.pdbx_seq_one_letter_code
_entity_poly.pdbx_strand_id
1 'polypeptide(L)'
;LQPVRHLAVGAKVTYNKPFNPYYPAQKEATLTDGTKGGWSHGDGRWQGFIGQEPFDITIDLGKVERVRRISTEFMQNSGPDIFYPGQYRISVSTDGKQYQEIYSKKHNVEKLPLYETSEWAWKGKTRARYIRIQAQTGQLRGWIFADEVEIE
;
A
#
# COMPACT_ATOMS: atom_id res chain seq x y z
N LEU A 1 -10.42 -5.34 -15.35
CA LEU A 1 -9.57 -4.42 -14.58
C LEU A 1 -9.54 -3.07 -15.25
N GLN A 2 -9.85 -2.02 -14.51
CA GLN A 2 -9.87 -0.66 -15.02
C GLN A 2 -8.56 0.04 -14.68
N PRO A 3 -7.88 0.67 -15.66
CA PRO A 3 -6.72 1.48 -15.35
C PRO A 3 -7.13 2.74 -14.58
N VAL A 4 -6.27 3.17 -13.67
CA VAL A 4 -6.44 4.41 -12.92
C VAL A 4 -5.29 5.37 -13.26
N ARG A 5 -5.53 6.67 -13.13
CA ARG A 5 -4.52 7.70 -13.38
C ARG A 5 -4.24 8.48 -12.12
N HIS A 6 -2.98 8.62 -11.78
CA HIS A 6 -2.52 9.40 -10.64
C HIS A 6 -1.04 9.73 -10.78
N LEU A 7 -0.49 10.49 -9.85
CA LEU A 7 0.90 10.97 -9.92
C LEU A 7 1.94 9.84 -9.84
N ALA A 8 1.59 8.72 -9.23
CA ALA A 8 2.54 7.63 -9.01
C ALA A 8 2.56 6.59 -10.12
N VAL A 9 1.71 6.71 -11.16
CA VAL A 9 1.74 5.73 -12.25
C VAL A 9 3.10 5.74 -12.93
N GLY A 10 3.74 4.56 -12.96
CA GLY A 10 5.09 4.40 -13.50
C GLY A 10 6.20 4.83 -12.56
N ALA A 11 5.89 5.28 -11.36
CA ALA A 11 6.91 5.70 -10.40
C ALA A 11 7.68 4.50 -9.85
N LYS A 12 8.94 4.74 -9.49
CA LYS A 12 9.80 3.71 -8.91
C LYS A 12 9.36 3.42 -7.48
N VAL A 13 9.21 2.13 -7.16
CA VAL A 13 8.91 1.65 -5.82
C VAL A 13 10.14 0.95 -5.26
N THR A 14 10.58 1.38 -4.08
CA THR A 14 11.60 0.68 -3.31
C THR A 14 10.90 -0.13 -2.23
N TYR A 15 11.14 -1.43 -2.22
CA TYR A 15 10.57 -2.35 -1.23
C TYR A 15 11.55 -2.45 -0.07
N ASN A 16 11.30 -1.71 1.00
CA ASN A 16 12.10 -1.77 2.24
C ASN A 16 11.91 -3.11 2.95
N LYS A 17 10.75 -3.73 2.74
CA LYS A 17 10.45 -5.12 3.07
C LYS A 17 9.96 -5.79 1.80
N PRO A 18 10.46 -6.98 1.44
CA PRO A 18 10.13 -7.60 0.15
C PRO A 18 8.71 -8.14 0.12
N PHE A 19 8.11 -8.16 -1.07
CA PHE A 19 6.91 -8.93 -1.30
C PHE A 19 7.26 -10.43 -1.33
N ASN A 20 6.26 -11.28 -1.07
CA ASN A 20 6.47 -12.72 -1.05
C ASN A 20 6.52 -13.27 -2.47
N PRO A 21 7.49 -14.17 -2.81
CA PRO A 21 7.61 -14.73 -4.15
C PRO A 21 6.40 -15.53 -4.65
N TYR A 22 5.52 -16.00 -3.78
CA TYR A 22 4.30 -16.70 -4.18
C TYR A 22 3.22 -15.75 -4.68
N TYR A 23 3.27 -14.47 -4.30
CA TYR A 23 2.28 -13.47 -4.69
C TYR A 23 2.98 -12.19 -5.16
N PRO A 24 3.75 -12.30 -6.27
CA PRO A 24 4.54 -11.16 -6.74
C PRO A 24 3.74 -10.17 -7.57
N ALA A 25 2.52 -10.53 -8.00
CA ALA A 25 1.73 -9.79 -8.97
C ALA A 25 2.57 -9.40 -10.18
N GLN A 26 2.77 -8.11 -10.45
CA GLN A 26 3.62 -7.60 -11.53
C GLN A 26 5.02 -7.22 -11.03
N LYS A 27 5.48 -7.86 -9.95
CA LYS A 27 6.77 -7.62 -9.29
C LYS A 27 6.90 -6.16 -8.84
N GLU A 28 8.05 -5.54 -9.04
CA GLU A 28 8.34 -4.20 -8.53
C GLU A 28 7.41 -3.12 -9.09
N ALA A 29 6.77 -3.35 -10.22
CA ALA A 29 5.88 -2.37 -10.84
C ALA A 29 4.46 -2.40 -10.26
N THR A 30 4.09 -3.40 -9.50
CA THR A 30 2.70 -3.67 -9.11
C THR A 30 1.98 -2.47 -8.52
N LEU A 31 2.55 -1.85 -7.51
CA LEU A 31 1.85 -0.83 -6.72
C LEU A 31 1.70 0.50 -7.45
N THR A 32 2.37 0.66 -8.58
CA THR A 32 2.33 1.90 -9.38
C THR A 32 2.10 1.62 -10.87
N ASP A 33 1.51 0.48 -11.21
CA ASP A 33 1.27 0.13 -12.61
C ASP A 33 -0.03 0.76 -13.18
N GLY A 34 -0.81 1.42 -12.34
CA GLY A 34 -2.05 2.05 -12.75
C GLY A 34 -3.22 1.09 -12.92
N THR A 35 -3.12 -0.11 -12.38
CA THR A 35 -4.15 -1.14 -12.53
C THR A 35 -4.50 -1.75 -11.17
N LYS A 36 -5.78 -1.75 -10.85
CA LYS A 36 -6.27 -2.37 -9.62
C LYS A 36 -6.61 -3.84 -9.84
N GLY A 37 -6.54 -4.63 -8.77
CA GLY A 37 -6.95 -6.01 -8.76
C GLY A 37 -8.46 -6.19 -8.68
N GLY A 38 -8.90 -7.41 -8.96
CA GLY A 38 -10.29 -7.80 -8.84
C GLY A 38 -10.57 -8.44 -7.48
N TRP A 39 -11.59 -9.30 -7.45
CA TRP A 39 -12.02 -9.93 -6.21
C TRP A 39 -11.10 -11.06 -5.72
N SER A 40 -10.29 -11.62 -6.57
CA SER A 40 -9.42 -12.76 -6.24
C SER A 40 -8.00 -12.31 -5.95
N HIS A 41 -7.46 -12.70 -4.79
CA HIS A 41 -6.08 -12.42 -4.44
C HIS A 41 -5.07 -13.13 -5.36
N GLY A 42 -5.50 -14.13 -6.11
CA GLY A 42 -4.67 -14.87 -7.04
C GLY A 42 -4.75 -14.40 -8.49
N ASP A 43 -5.33 -13.23 -8.77
CA ASP A 43 -5.56 -12.76 -10.14
C ASP A 43 -4.32 -12.15 -10.82
N GLY A 44 -3.18 -12.11 -10.13
CA GLY A 44 -1.94 -11.53 -10.66
C GLY A 44 -1.85 -10.01 -10.54
N ARG A 45 -2.77 -9.38 -9.81
CA ARG A 45 -2.77 -7.92 -9.56
C ARG A 45 -2.60 -7.58 -8.10
N TRP A 46 -2.80 -8.55 -7.21
CA TRP A 46 -2.62 -8.37 -5.78
C TRP A 46 -1.26 -8.88 -5.35
N GLN A 47 -0.50 -8.03 -4.68
CA GLN A 47 0.83 -8.35 -4.20
C GLN A 47 0.76 -8.69 -2.71
N GLY A 48 1.36 -9.80 -2.31
CA GLY A 48 1.27 -10.33 -0.96
C GLY A 48 2.52 -10.11 -0.13
N PHE A 49 2.32 -9.74 1.13
CA PHE A 49 3.37 -9.48 2.10
C PHE A 49 3.07 -10.25 3.38
N ILE A 50 4.08 -10.85 3.97
CA ILE A 50 3.93 -11.65 5.18
C ILE A 50 4.98 -11.28 6.22
N GLY A 51 4.64 -11.43 7.51
CA GLY A 51 5.50 -11.08 8.63
C GLY A 51 4.81 -10.17 9.62
N GLN A 52 5.54 -9.68 10.64
CA GLN A 52 4.95 -8.78 11.65
C GLN A 52 4.87 -7.33 11.16
N GLU A 53 5.88 -6.89 10.42
CA GLU A 53 5.91 -5.57 9.78
C GLU A 53 6.08 -5.78 8.28
N PRO A 54 5.06 -6.36 7.61
CA PRO A 54 5.27 -6.94 6.30
C PRO A 54 5.34 -5.92 5.17
N PHE A 55 4.74 -4.73 5.36
CA PHE A 55 4.58 -3.74 4.29
C PHE A 55 5.36 -2.48 4.63
N ASP A 56 6.40 -2.20 3.85
CA ASP A 56 7.21 -0.99 4.00
C ASP A 56 7.81 -0.65 2.64
N ILE A 57 7.23 0.36 1.98
CA ILE A 57 7.64 0.77 0.64
C ILE A 57 7.90 2.27 0.59
N THR A 58 8.72 2.68 -0.37
CA THR A 58 8.95 4.09 -0.69
C THR A 58 8.73 4.30 -2.18
N ILE A 59 7.90 5.27 -2.51
CA ILE A 59 7.63 5.66 -3.90
C ILE A 59 8.36 6.95 -4.20
N ASP A 60 9.11 6.97 -5.31
CA ASP A 60 9.80 8.16 -5.82
C ASP A 60 8.99 8.73 -6.99
N LEU A 61 8.38 9.90 -6.78
CA LEU A 61 7.62 10.58 -7.82
C LEU A 61 8.49 11.22 -8.90
N GLY A 62 9.82 11.20 -8.71
CA GLY A 62 10.77 11.75 -9.67
C GLY A 62 11.06 13.23 -9.48
N LYS A 63 10.17 13.97 -8.87
CA LYS A 63 10.31 15.39 -8.51
C LYS A 63 9.36 15.72 -7.38
N VAL A 64 9.56 16.88 -6.75
CA VAL A 64 8.64 17.37 -5.72
C VAL A 64 7.30 17.72 -6.39
N GLU A 65 6.23 17.15 -5.87
CA GLU A 65 4.86 17.39 -6.35
C GLU A 65 4.00 17.92 -5.22
N ARG A 66 2.93 18.60 -5.59
CA ARG A 66 1.86 18.94 -4.64
C ARG A 66 0.96 17.72 -4.50
N VAL A 67 0.82 17.22 -3.29
CA VAL A 67 0.09 15.98 -3.01
C VAL A 67 -1.10 16.29 -2.11
N ARG A 68 -2.28 15.83 -2.51
CA ARG A 68 -3.54 16.06 -1.79
C ARG A 68 -4.20 14.80 -1.28
N ARG A 69 -3.84 13.66 -1.86
CA ARG A 69 -4.40 12.36 -1.45
C ARG A 69 -3.37 11.27 -1.68
N ILE A 70 -3.24 10.40 -0.70
CA ILE A 70 -2.43 9.19 -0.80
C ILE A 70 -3.29 8.05 -0.32
N SER A 71 -3.49 7.02 -1.17
CA SER A 71 -4.29 5.87 -0.78
C SER A 71 -3.62 4.58 -1.19
N THR A 72 -3.87 3.55 -0.39
CA THR A 72 -3.48 2.17 -0.69
C THR A 72 -4.72 1.31 -0.60
N GLU A 73 -4.97 0.49 -1.62
CA GLU A 73 -6.06 -0.48 -1.56
C GLU A 73 -5.57 -1.77 -0.94
N PHE A 74 -6.24 -2.21 0.11
CA PHE A 74 -5.97 -3.46 0.81
C PHE A 74 -7.13 -4.42 0.67
N MET A 75 -6.83 -5.71 0.80
CA MET A 75 -7.83 -6.77 0.81
C MET A 75 -7.95 -7.38 2.20
N GLN A 76 -9.19 -7.64 2.62
CA GLN A 76 -9.52 -8.48 3.77
C GLN A 76 -10.17 -9.74 3.23
N ASN A 77 -9.59 -10.89 3.52
CA ASN A 77 -10.15 -12.19 3.14
C ASN A 77 -9.71 -13.23 4.17
N SER A 78 -10.62 -13.57 5.10
CA SER A 78 -10.29 -14.41 6.25
C SER A 78 -9.95 -15.84 5.88
N GLY A 79 -10.51 -16.37 4.78
CA GLY A 79 -10.28 -17.75 4.36
C GLY A 79 -8.79 -18.08 4.19
N PRO A 80 -8.05 -17.35 3.35
CA PRO A 80 -6.61 -17.55 3.18
C PRO A 80 -5.74 -16.74 4.17
N ASP A 81 -6.29 -16.26 5.27
CA ASP A 81 -5.59 -15.46 6.28
C ASP A 81 -5.02 -14.14 5.72
N ILE A 82 -5.80 -13.45 4.90
CA ILE A 82 -5.48 -12.11 4.41
C ILE A 82 -6.24 -11.10 5.27
N PHE A 83 -5.52 -10.18 5.92
CA PHE A 83 -6.11 -9.27 6.88
C PHE A 83 -5.78 -7.81 6.56
N TYR A 84 -6.73 -6.92 6.86
CA TYR A 84 -6.42 -5.49 6.89
C TYR A 84 -5.31 -5.21 7.89
N PRO A 85 -4.47 -4.18 7.65
CA PRO A 85 -3.44 -3.82 8.61
C PRO A 85 -4.00 -3.45 9.98
N GLY A 86 -3.28 -3.78 11.04
CA GLY A 86 -3.56 -3.28 12.38
C GLY A 86 -3.07 -1.85 12.58
N GLN A 87 -2.08 -1.42 11.79
CA GLN A 87 -1.60 -0.04 11.77
C GLN A 87 -1.14 0.33 10.35
N TYR A 88 -1.45 1.55 9.94
CA TYR A 88 -1.12 2.09 8.63
C TYR A 88 -0.56 3.50 8.81
N ARG A 89 0.65 3.74 8.27
CA ARG A 89 1.35 5.02 8.43
C ARG A 89 1.86 5.51 7.08
N ILE A 90 1.80 6.84 6.90
CA ILE A 90 2.32 7.50 5.71
C ILE A 90 3.29 8.60 6.15
N SER A 91 4.49 8.59 5.57
CA SER A 91 5.50 9.62 5.76
C SER A 91 5.92 10.17 4.41
N VAL A 92 6.26 11.44 4.37
CA VAL A 92 6.64 12.13 3.13
C VAL A 92 7.98 12.84 3.28
N SER A 93 8.67 13.02 2.16
CA SER A 93 9.95 13.70 2.12
C SER A 93 10.14 14.42 0.79
N THR A 94 10.81 15.57 0.81
CA THR A 94 11.21 16.27 -0.41
C THR A 94 12.62 15.87 -0.87
N ASP A 95 13.46 15.38 0.04
CA ASP A 95 14.87 15.06 -0.26
C ASP A 95 15.24 13.60 -0.14
N GLY A 96 14.32 12.77 0.36
CA GLY A 96 14.57 11.33 0.56
C GLY A 96 15.39 10.99 1.80
N LYS A 97 15.73 11.98 2.61
CA LYS A 97 16.54 11.81 3.82
C LYS A 97 15.75 12.07 5.08
N GLN A 98 15.02 13.18 5.11
CA GLN A 98 14.19 13.56 6.25
C GLN A 98 12.74 13.35 5.89
N TYR A 99 12.05 12.53 6.67
CA TYR A 99 10.64 12.18 6.48
C TYR A 99 9.81 12.76 7.60
N GLN A 100 8.61 13.23 7.24
CA GLN A 100 7.60 13.67 8.18
C GLN A 100 6.40 12.73 8.09
N GLU A 101 6.01 12.14 9.22
CA GLU A 101 4.79 11.35 9.27
C GLU A 101 3.59 12.27 9.20
N ILE A 102 2.72 12.05 8.23
CA ILE A 102 1.52 12.88 8.02
C ILE A 102 0.23 12.13 8.34
N TYR A 103 0.30 10.81 8.48
CA TYR A 103 -0.88 10.00 8.76
C TYR A 103 -0.51 8.74 9.52
N SER A 104 -1.34 8.42 10.51
CA SER A 104 -1.22 7.17 11.25
C SER A 104 -2.63 6.72 11.66
N LYS A 105 -2.96 5.47 11.35
CA LYS A 105 -4.24 4.89 11.68
C LYS A 105 -4.05 3.52 12.31
N LYS A 106 -4.62 3.33 13.49
CA LYS A 106 -4.78 2.03 14.11
C LYS A 106 -6.16 1.48 13.77
N HIS A 107 -6.23 0.19 13.47
CA HIS A 107 -7.46 -0.46 13.06
C HIS A 107 -7.80 -1.58 14.06
N ASN A 108 -9.10 -1.68 14.40
CA ASN A 108 -9.57 -2.76 15.26
C ASN A 108 -9.69 -4.06 14.46
N VAL A 109 -8.71 -4.95 14.66
CA VAL A 109 -8.65 -6.23 13.95
C VAL A 109 -9.59 -7.30 14.52
N GLU A 110 -10.29 -7.01 15.63
CA GLU A 110 -11.25 -7.95 16.21
C GLU A 110 -12.59 -7.99 15.46
N LYS A 111 -12.86 -6.95 14.66
CA LYS A 111 -14.12 -6.79 13.94
C LYS A 111 -13.92 -6.70 12.44
N LEU A 112 -13.10 -7.61 11.89
CA LEU A 112 -12.83 -7.63 10.46
C LEU A 112 -13.95 -8.33 9.70
N PRO A 113 -14.34 -7.82 8.51
CA PRO A 113 -15.28 -8.54 7.64
C PRO A 113 -14.68 -9.83 7.13
N LEU A 114 -15.54 -10.75 6.66
CA LEU A 114 -15.10 -12.00 6.06
C LEU A 114 -14.32 -11.75 4.76
N TYR A 115 -14.84 -10.87 3.93
CA TYR A 115 -14.21 -10.43 2.67
C TYR A 115 -14.58 -8.98 2.38
N GLU A 116 -13.57 -8.18 2.04
CA GLU A 116 -13.76 -6.80 1.62
C GLU A 116 -12.46 -6.29 0.99
N THR A 117 -12.58 -5.37 0.03
CA THR A 117 -11.45 -4.55 -0.41
C THR A 117 -11.78 -3.10 -0.11
N SER A 118 -10.79 -2.33 0.32
CA SER A 118 -11.02 -0.91 0.57
C SER A 118 -9.76 -0.09 0.38
N GLU A 119 -9.97 1.17 0.03
CA GLU A 119 -8.91 2.16 -0.03
C GLU A 119 -8.72 2.82 1.32
N TRP A 120 -7.49 2.79 1.82
CA TRP A 120 -7.09 3.49 3.03
C TRP A 120 -6.37 4.76 2.63
N ALA A 121 -6.92 5.92 2.94
CA ALA A 121 -6.50 7.17 2.34
C ALA A 121 -6.21 8.26 3.38
N TRP A 122 -5.16 9.02 3.11
CA TRP A 122 -4.92 10.32 3.70
C TRP A 122 -5.36 11.39 2.69
N LYS A 123 -5.99 12.45 3.20
CA LYS A 123 -6.34 13.63 2.42
C LYS A 123 -5.83 14.87 3.14
N GLY A 124 -5.29 15.80 2.39
CA GLY A 124 -4.75 17.03 2.94
C GLY A 124 -4.01 17.84 1.89
N LYS A 125 -2.94 18.50 2.29
CA LYS A 125 -2.05 19.24 1.40
C LYS A 125 -0.63 19.06 1.89
N THR A 126 0.25 18.58 1.03
CA THR A 126 1.67 18.48 1.32
C THR A 126 2.47 18.60 0.02
N ARG A 127 3.77 18.78 0.15
CA ARG A 127 4.71 18.70 -0.96
C ARG A 127 5.65 17.54 -0.69
N ALA A 128 5.83 16.67 -1.69
CA ALA A 128 6.68 15.52 -1.52
C ALA A 128 7.20 15.03 -2.85
N ARG A 129 8.41 14.47 -2.83
CA ARG A 129 8.93 13.64 -3.91
C ARG A 129 8.87 12.17 -3.53
N TYR A 130 9.11 11.88 -2.24
CA TYR A 130 9.15 10.51 -1.74
C TYR A 130 8.01 10.28 -0.77
N ILE A 131 7.31 9.18 -0.95
CA ILE A 131 6.21 8.77 -0.08
C ILE A 131 6.55 7.39 0.48
N ARG A 132 6.64 7.28 1.80
CA ARG A 132 6.86 6.01 2.49
C ARG A 132 5.58 5.56 3.13
N ILE A 133 5.19 4.31 2.87
CA ILE A 133 3.99 3.71 3.41
C ILE A 133 4.39 2.46 4.17
N GLN A 134 3.94 2.39 5.43
CA GLN A 134 4.21 1.28 6.31
C GLN A 134 2.91 0.72 6.86
N ALA A 135 2.81 -0.59 6.92
CA ALA A 135 1.66 -1.25 7.51
C ALA A 135 2.13 -2.43 8.34
N GLN A 136 1.56 -2.56 9.53
CA GLN A 136 1.82 -3.65 10.45
C GLN A 136 0.61 -4.55 10.53
N THR A 137 0.83 -5.87 10.67
CA THR A 137 -0.26 -6.77 10.93
C THR A 137 -0.76 -6.60 12.36
N GLY A 138 -2.08 -6.70 12.55
CA GLY A 138 -2.69 -6.78 13.87
C GLY A 138 -2.90 -8.22 14.32
N GLN A 139 -2.51 -9.20 13.50
CA GLN A 139 -2.67 -10.62 13.75
C GLN A 139 -1.30 -11.25 14.06
N LEU A 140 -1.32 -12.40 14.76
CA LEU A 140 -0.08 -13.14 15.01
C LEU A 140 0.47 -13.82 13.77
N ARG A 141 -0.39 -13.97 12.76
CA ARG A 141 -0.06 -14.60 11.48
C ARG A 141 -0.90 -13.96 10.38
N GLY A 142 -0.59 -14.29 9.13
CA GLY A 142 -1.40 -13.89 7.99
C GLY A 142 -0.68 -12.93 7.06
N TRP A 143 -1.42 -12.48 6.07
CA TRP A 143 -0.92 -11.71 4.95
C TRP A 143 -1.50 -10.31 4.94
N ILE A 144 -0.72 -9.36 4.38
CA ILE A 144 -1.26 -8.10 3.87
C ILE A 144 -1.18 -8.17 2.36
N PHE A 145 -2.29 -7.87 1.67
CA PHE A 145 -2.34 -7.78 0.21
C PHE A 145 -2.71 -6.38 -0.21
N ALA A 146 -1.95 -5.85 -1.18
CA ALA A 146 -2.19 -4.53 -1.77
C ALA A 146 -2.06 -4.64 -3.29
N ASP A 147 -2.77 -3.77 -4.03
CA ASP A 147 -2.71 -3.77 -5.49
C ASP A 147 -2.19 -2.47 -6.08
N GLU A 148 -2.62 -1.33 -5.56
CA GLU A 148 -2.25 -0.03 -6.12
C GLU A 148 -2.12 1.02 -5.03
N VAL A 149 -1.10 1.87 -5.14
CA VAL A 149 -0.97 3.08 -4.33
C VAL A 149 -1.25 4.27 -5.24
N GLU A 150 -2.36 4.96 -4.97
CA GLU A 150 -2.76 6.14 -5.74
C GLU A 150 -2.31 7.40 -5.03
N ILE A 151 -1.70 8.32 -5.77
CA ILE A 151 -1.22 9.61 -5.26
C ILE A 151 -1.77 10.71 -6.17
N GLU A 152 -2.50 11.63 -5.56
CA GLU A 152 -3.13 12.75 -6.28
C GLU A 152 -2.77 14.09 -5.66
#